data_0500d4221fe120af71df526ff4e5c327
#
_entry.id   0500d4221fe120af71df526ff4e5c327
#
_cell.length_a   1.000
_cell.length_b   1.000
_cell.length_c   1.000
_cell.angle_alpha   90.00
_cell.angle_beta   90.00
_cell.angle_gamma   90.00
#
_symmetry.space_group_name_H-M   'P 1'
#
loop_
_entity.id
_entity.type
_entity.pdbx_description
1 polymer ?
#
loop_
_entity_poly.entity_id
_entity_poly.type
_entity_poly.pdbx_seq_one_letter_code
_entity_poly.pdbx_strand_id
1 'polypeptide(L)'
;MKVVLRRVTKTPLDFEIESGEITFKGYLEYYKGKLILLKAKLNGFVVKPCDACAEEFKLLIDEEVEFFISDGLYEDDESISLDVVESFDGSVEIEELLHSEMELIKSDYHQCESCESSVN
;
A
#
# COMPACT_ATOMS: atom_id res chain seq x y z
N MET A 1 2.86 13.26 -3.00
CA MET A 1 3.08 13.76 -1.63
C MET A 1 4.36 13.15 -1.06
N LYS A 2 5.35 13.98 -0.83
CA LYS A 2 6.64 13.55 -0.32
C LYS A 2 6.75 13.81 1.17
N VAL A 3 7.16 12.82 1.95
CA VAL A 3 7.29 12.93 3.40
C VAL A 3 8.75 12.79 3.79
N VAL A 4 9.26 13.76 4.54
CA VAL A 4 10.63 13.70 5.08
C VAL A 4 10.56 12.87 6.37
N LEU A 5 11.25 11.74 6.40
CA LEU A 5 11.13 10.75 7.47
C LEU A 5 11.48 11.27 8.85
N ARG A 6 12.53 12.08 8.96
CA ARG A 6 12.96 12.64 10.25
C ARG A 6 11.96 13.63 10.86
N ARG A 7 10.97 14.08 10.08
CA ARG A 7 9.90 14.97 10.58
C ARG A 7 8.72 14.21 11.15
N VAL A 8 8.68 12.90 10.94
CA VAL A 8 7.63 12.05 11.47
C VAL A 8 7.91 11.81 12.96
N THR A 9 6.91 12.06 13.79
CA THR A 9 7.02 11.93 15.24
C THR A 9 6.04 10.89 15.75
N LYS A 10 5.93 10.75 17.07
CA LYS A 10 4.93 9.87 17.67
C LYS A 10 3.50 10.37 17.50
N THR A 11 3.34 11.64 17.12
CA THR A 11 2.03 12.17 16.74
C THR A 11 1.78 11.77 15.29
N PRO A 12 0.72 11.01 14.99
CA PRO A 12 0.48 10.52 13.65
C PRO A 12 0.36 11.65 12.63
N LEU A 13 1.04 11.47 11.49
CA LEU A 13 0.95 12.38 10.35
C LEU A 13 -0.03 11.78 9.36
N ASP A 14 -1.22 12.33 9.27
CA ASP A 14 -2.27 11.85 8.38
C ASP A 14 -1.98 12.21 6.94
N PHE A 15 -2.35 11.31 6.02
CA PHE A 15 -2.29 11.60 4.60
C PHE A 15 -3.52 11.04 3.89
N GLU A 16 -3.85 11.65 2.77
CA GLU A 16 -4.91 11.16 1.89
C GLU A 16 -4.55 11.58 0.47
N ILE A 17 -4.42 10.60 -0.41
CA ILE A 17 -4.19 10.87 -1.83
C ILE A 17 -5.17 10.05 -2.66
N GLU A 18 -5.47 10.55 -3.86
CA GLU A 18 -6.34 9.88 -4.81
C GLU A 18 -5.59 9.69 -6.12
N SER A 19 -5.80 8.53 -6.73
CA SER A 19 -5.27 8.23 -8.06
C SER A 19 -6.38 7.54 -8.85
N GLY A 20 -6.96 8.25 -9.81
CA GLY A 20 -8.14 7.76 -10.52
C GLY A 20 -9.29 7.54 -9.54
N GLU A 21 -9.79 6.33 -9.49
CA GLU A 21 -10.90 5.95 -8.62
C GLU A 21 -10.44 5.29 -7.31
N ILE A 22 -9.14 5.41 -6.99
CA ILE A 22 -8.55 4.82 -5.79
C ILE A 22 -8.20 5.91 -4.79
N THR A 23 -8.59 5.71 -3.54
CA THR A 23 -8.21 6.56 -2.41
C THR A 23 -7.25 5.80 -1.51
N PHE A 24 -6.13 6.43 -1.18
CA PHE A 24 -5.13 5.90 -0.26
C PHE A 24 -5.03 6.84 0.93
N LYS A 25 -5.57 6.41 2.05
CA LYS A 25 -5.69 7.25 3.25
C LYS A 25 -5.16 6.53 4.47
N GLY A 26 -4.34 7.23 5.25
CA GLY A 26 -3.78 6.65 6.45
C GLY A 26 -2.88 7.62 7.21
N TYR A 27 -1.90 7.07 7.92
CA TYR A 27 -0.99 7.89 8.70
C TYR A 27 0.40 7.23 8.78
N LEU A 28 1.38 8.08 9.13
CA LEU A 28 2.72 7.66 9.47
C LEU A 28 3.00 8.08 10.91
N GLU A 29 3.66 7.21 11.66
CA GLU A 29 3.95 7.44 13.07
C GLU A 29 5.34 6.89 13.38
N TYR A 30 6.13 7.65 14.14
CA TYR A 30 7.43 7.16 14.57
C TYR A 30 7.26 5.95 15.50
N TYR A 31 8.01 4.91 15.22
CA TYR A 31 7.96 3.67 16.01
C TYR A 31 9.14 3.57 16.96
N LYS A 32 10.33 3.24 16.45
CA LYS A 32 11.56 3.18 17.24
C LYS A 32 12.77 3.20 16.32
N GLY A 33 13.90 3.68 16.82
CA GLY A 33 15.14 3.73 16.05
C GLY A 33 14.97 4.50 14.75
N LYS A 34 15.15 3.81 13.63
CA LYS A 34 14.97 4.38 12.29
C LYS A 34 13.62 4.01 11.66
N LEU A 35 12.75 3.32 12.43
CA LEU A 35 11.50 2.78 11.89
C LEU A 35 10.32 3.72 12.08
N ILE A 36 9.56 3.86 11.02
CA ILE A 36 8.31 4.61 10.98
C ILE A 36 7.22 3.64 10.56
N LEU A 37 6.11 3.63 11.30
CA LEU A 37 4.97 2.78 10.97
C LEU A 37 4.07 3.53 9.99
N LEU A 38 3.73 2.87 8.90
CA LEU A 38 2.70 3.35 7.97
C LEU A 38 1.51 2.42 8.07
N LYS A 39 0.34 2.99 8.30
CA LYS A 39 -0.90 2.24 8.33
C LYS A 39 -1.93 3.01 7.52
N ALA A 40 -2.54 2.33 6.53
CA ALA A 40 -3.42 2.99 5.59
C ALA A 40 -4.48 2.04 5.02
N LYS A 41 -5.45 2.62 4.35
CA LYS A 41 -6.48 1.87 3.62
C LYS A 41 -6.48 2.28 2.17
N LEU A 42 -6.65 1.28 1.30
CA LEU A 42 -6.88 1.46 -0.13
C LEU A 42 -8.34 1.15 -0.41
N ASN A 43 -9.07 2.12 -0.95
CA ASN A 43 -10.48 1.97 -1.29
C ASN A 43 -10.74 2.48 -2.68
N GLY A 44 -11.66 1.82 -3.39
CA GLY A 44 -12.08 2.23 -4.70
C GLY A 44 -12.22 1.05 -5.65
N PHE A 45 -11.91 1.29 -6.92
CA PHE A 45 -11.96 0.22 -7.91
C PHE A 45 -11.00 0.49 -9.05
N VAL A 46 -10.65 -0.59 -9.76
CA VAL A 46 -9.91 -0.50 -11.03
C VAL A 46 -10.62 -1.37 -12.04
N VAL A 47 -10.52 -1.00 -13.32
CA VAL A 47 -11.00 -1.84 -14.40
C VAL A 47 -9.83 -2.65 -14.92
N LYS A 48 -9.97 -3.95 -14.97
CA LYS A 48 -8.93 -4.86 -15.49
C LYS A 48 -9.57 -6.02 -16.22
N PRO A 49 -8.81 -6.68 -17.11
CA PRO A 49 -9.30 -7.90 -17.76
C PRO A 49 -9.43 -9.04 -16.73
N CYS A 50 -10.49 -9.81 -16.85
CA CYS A 50 -10.66 -11.02 -16.07
C CYS A 50 -9.56 -12.02 -16.44
N ASP A 51 -8.91 -12.64 -15.46
CA ASP A 51 -7.86 -13.61 -15.71
C ASP A 51 -8.38 -14.94 -16.25
N ALA A 52 -9.69 -15.16 -16.17
CA ALA A 52 -10.33 -16.38 -16.69
C ALA A 52 -10.90 -16.21 -18.09
N CYS A 53 -11.58 -15.10 -18.40
CA CYS A 53 -12.27 -14.89 -19.68
C CYS A 53 -11.80 -13.68 -20.48
N ALA A 54 -10.89 -12.90 -19.93
CA ALA A 54 -10.33 -11.68 -20.55
C ALA A 54 -11.32 -10.52 -20.77
N GLU A 55 -12.55 -10.62 -20.28
CA GLU A 55 -13.48 -9.51 -20.30
C GLU A 55 -13.12 -8.49 -19.23
N GLU A 56 -13.20 -7.20 -19.56
CA GLU A 56 -12.95 -6.16 -18.57
C GLU A 56 -14.03 -6.16 -17.50
N PHE A 57 -13.62 -5.99 -16.26
CA PHE A 57 -14.54 -5.89 -15.15
C PHE A 57 -14.01 -4.91 -14.11
N LYS A 58 -14.91 -4.48 -13.23
CA LYS A 58 -14.57 -3.55 -12.16
C LYS A 58 -14.13 -4.36 -10.94
N LEU A 59 -12.86 -4.24 -10.60
CA LEU A 59 -12.30 -4.89 -9.41
C LEU A 59 -12.41 -3.93 -8.23
N LEU A 60 -13.25 -4.29 -7.26
CA LEU A 60 -13.40 -3.48 -6.05
C LEU A 60 -12.21 -3.69 -5.14
N ILE A 61 -11.68 -2.60 -4.61
CA ILE A 61 -10.52 -2.62 -3.74
C ILE A 61 -10.91 -2.10 -2.36
N ASP A 62 -10.63 -2.92 -1.33
CA ASP A 62 -10.84 -2.57 0.06
C ASP A 62 -9.76 -3.32 0.83
N GLU A 63 -8.56 -2.72 0.88
CA GLU A 63 -7.39 -3.34 1.47
C GLU A 63 -6.81 -2.49 2.59
N GLU A 64 -6.30 -3.14 3.63
CA GLU A 64 -5.54 -2.48 4.67
C GLU A 64 -4.06 -2.74 4.43
N VAL A 65 -3.25 -1.68 4.54
CA VAL A 65 -1.81 -1.73 4.32
C VAL A 65 -1.12 -1.34 5.61
N GLU A 66 -0.16 -2.15 6.06
CA GLU A 66 0.59 -1.87 7.27
C GLU A 66 2.02 -2.37 7.07
N PHE A 67 2.98 -1.47 7.17
CA PHE A 67 4.39 -1.83 7.07
C PHE A 67 5.26 -0.75 7.71
N PHE A 68 6.54 -1.08 7.92
CA PHE A 68 7.50 -0.11 8.43
C PHE A 68 8.32 0.49 7.30
N ILE A 69 8.72 1.75 7.49
CA ILE A 69 9.66 2.43 6.60
C ILE A 69 10.90 2.70 7.43
N SER A 70 12.06 2.26 6.93
CA SER A 70 13.34 2.50 7.59
C SER A 70 14.06 3.67 6.95
N ASP A 71 14.54 4.61 7.77
CA ASP A 71 15.36 5.72 7.30
C ASP A 71 16.80 5.22 7.18
N GLY A 72 17.09 4.57 6.04
CA GLY A 72 18.36 3.95 5.75
C GLY A 72 18.29 2.43 5.81
N LEU A 73 19.47 1.81 5.93
CA LEU A 73 19.56 0.36 5.96
C LEU A 73 18.91 -0.20 7.23
N TYR A 74 18.08 -1.21 7.03
CA TYR A 74 17.41 -1.91 8.12
C TYR A 74 18.16 -3.21 8.43
N GLU A 75 18.54 -3.38 9.69
CA GLU A 75 19.11 -4.63 10.17
C GLU A 75 17.95 -5.51 10.68
N ASP A 76 17.95 -6.77 10.24
CA ASP A 76 16.88 -7.70 10.56
C ASP A 76 16.69 -7.83 12.07
N ASP A 77 15.47 -7.60 12.51
CA ASP A 77 15.08 -7.67 13.92
C ASP A 77 13.91 -8.65 14.04
N GLU A 78 14.13 -9.79 14.68
CA GLU A 78 13.13 -10.83 14.84
C GLU A 78 11.87 -10.36 15.59
N SER A 79 11.95 -9.23 16.31
CA SER A 79 10.79 -8.68 16.99
C SER A 79 9.82 -7.96 16.04
N ILE A 80 10.24 -7.73 14.80
CA ILE A 80 9.42 -7.05 13.79
C ILE A 80 8.75 -8.09 12.89
N SER A 81 7.42 -8.12 12.91
CA SER A 81 6.64 -9.07 12.12
C SER A 81 6.09 -8.50 10.81
N LEU A 82 6.23 -7.18 10.60
CA LEU A 82 5.75 -6.52 9.39
C LEU A 82 6.88 -6.35 8.39
N ASP A 83 6.51 -6.16 7.12
CA ASP A 83 7.48 -5.83 6.08
C ASP A 83 8.15 -4.49 6.35
N VAL A 84 9.38 -4.34 5.91
CA VAL A 84 10.14 -3.09 6.06
C VAL A 84 10.60 -2.62 4.68
N VAL A 85 10.28 -1.36 4.39
CA VAL A 85 10.72 -0.68 3.17
C VAL A 85 11.85 0.27 3.56
N GLU A 86 13.02 0.13 2.92
CA GLU A 86 14.16 0.98 3.20
C GLU A 86 14.15 2.21 2.31
N SER A 87 14.42 3.38 2.91
CA SER A 87 14.57 4.64 2.18
C SER A 87 15.98 5.16 2.40
N PHE A 88 16.71 5.43 1.32
CA PHE A 88 18.09 5.87 1.39
C PHE A 88 18.29 7.36 1.16
N ASP A 89 17.21 8.09 0.85
CA ASP A 89 17.26 9.54 0.64
C ASP A 89 16.58 10.34 1.76
N GLY A 90 16.16 9.64 2.83
CA GLY A 90 15.54 10.27 3.99
C GLY A 90 14.11 10.72 3.76
N SER A 91 13.47 10.27 2.70
CA SER A 91 12.10 10.63 2.38
C SER A 91 11.34 9.47 1.76
N VAL A 92 10.02 9.58 1.72
CA VAL A 92 9.16 8.62 1.07
C VAL A 92 8.12 9.37 0.23
N GLU A 93 7.86 8.86 -0.97
CA GLU A 93 6.83 9.39 -1.85
C GLU A 93 5.60 8.52 -1.72
N ILE A 94 4.52 9.07 -1.15
CA ILE A 94 3.31 8.31 -0.86
C ILE A 94 2.66 7.78 -2.15
N GLU A 95 2.74 8.55 -3.26
CA GLU A 95 2.20 8.09 -4.54
C GLU A 95 2.92 6.85 -5.06
N GLU A 96 4.23 6.76 -4.84
CA GLU A 96 5.00 5.58 -5.24
C GLU A 96 4.58 4.35 -4.43
N LEU A 97 4.29 4.53 -3.13
CA LEU A 97 3.79 3.47 -2.29
C LEU A 97 2.43 2.99 -2.78
N LEU A 98 1.56 3.92 -3.14
CA LEU A 98 0.25 3.59 -3.70
C LEU A 98 0.40 2.78 -4.99
N HIS A 99 1.28 3.22 -5.89
CA HIS A 99 1.52 2.49 -7.14
C HIS A 99 2.05 1.08 -6.89
N SER A 100 2.96 0.92 -5.93
CA SER A 100 3.51 -0.39 -5.57
C SER A 100 2.41 -1.33 -5.06
N GLU A 101 1.54 -0.84 -4.19
CA GLU A 101 0.43 -1.64 -3.68
C GLU A 101 -0.56 -2.01 -4.78
N MET A 102 -0.84 -1.08 -5.69
CA MET A 102 -1.74 -1.33 -6.82
C MET A 102 -1.16 -2.39 -7.76
N GLU A 103 0.17 -2.35 -8.01
CA GLU A 103 0.82 -3.36 -8.84
C GLU A 103 0.71 -4.76 -8.22
N LEU A 104 0.86 -4.86 -6.90
CA LEU A 104 0.69 -6.14 -6.20
C LEU A 104 -0.74 -6.67 -6.34
N ILE A 105 -1.73 -5.80 -6.17
CA ILE A 105 -3.13 -6.18 -6.30
C ILE A 105 -3.44 -6.62 -7.73
N LYS A 106 -2.97 -5.87 -8.72
CA LYS A 106 -3.21 -6.20 -10.14
C LYS A 106 -2.51 -7.47 -10.60
N SER A 107 -1.41 -7.84 -9.95
CA SER A 107 -0.67 -9.05 -10.32
C SER A 107 -1.30 -10.33 -9.78
N ASP A 108 -2.19 -10.22 -8.80
CA ASP A 108 -2.93 -11.36 -8.28
C ASP A 108 -3.97 -11.82 -9.30
N TYR A 109 -4.38 -13.08 -9.19
CA TYR A 109 -5.41 -13.66 -10.04
C TYR A 109 -6.77 -13.12 -9.63
N HIS A 110 -7.50 -12.52 -10.57
CA HIS A 110 -8.83 -11.98 -10.34
C HIS A 110 -9.81 -12.44 -11.40
N GLN A 111 -11.00 -12.82 -10.98
CA GLN A 111 -12.08 -13.23 -11.87
C GLN A 111 -13.24 -12.26 -11.81
N CYS A 112 -13.94 -12.07 -12.95
CA CYS A 112 -15.19 -11.33 -12.97
C CYS A 112 -16.31 -12.16 -12.30
N GLU A 113 -17.40 -11.51 -11.93
CA GLU A 113 -18.53 -12.18 -11.27
C GLU A 113 -19.06 -13.38 -12.06
N SER A 114 -19.13 -13.24 -13.37
CA SER A 114 -19.61 -14.33 -14.23
C SER A 114 -18.73 -15.58 -14.13
N CYS A 115 -17.40 -15.38 -14.03
CA CYS A 115 -16.47 -16.49 -13.88
C CYS A 115 -16.52 -17.09 -12.47
N GLU A 116 -16.65 -16.25 -11.45
CA GLU A 116 -16.76 -16.71 -10.06
C GLU A 116 -18.03 -17.55 -9.86
N SER A 117 -19.15 -17.12 -10.43
CA SER A 117 -20.42 -17.83 -10.28
C SER A 117 -20.46 -19.14 -11.04
N SER A 118 -19.55 -19.34 -12.03
CA SER A 118 -19.45 -20.59 -12.78
C SER A 118 -18.48 -21.59 -12.18
N VAL A 119 -17.76 -21.22 -11.14
CA VAL A 119 -16.86 -22.13 -10.43
C VAL A 119 -17.67 -22.99 -9.45
N ASN A 120 -17.62 -24.26 -9.67
CA ASN A 120 -18.30 -25.25 -8.82
C ASN A 120 -17.28 -26.06 -8.03
#